data_800ab09eb945fcd5e329eba670798f46
#
_entry.id   800ab09eb945fcd5e329eba670798f46
#
_cell.length_a   1.000
_cell.length_b   1.000
_cell.length_c   1.000
_cell.angle_alpha   90.00
_cell.angle_beta   90.00
_cell.angle_gamma   90.00
#
_symmetry.space_group_name_H-M   'P 1'
#
loop_
_entity.id
_entity.type
_entity.pdbx_description
1 polymer ?
#
loop_
_entity_poly.entity_id
_entity_poly.type
_entity_poly.pdbx_seq_one_letter_code
_entity_poly.pdbx_strand_id
1 'polypeptide(L)'
;MNPYGSYKALLNNSVSAILAAVEIYNKPRISYRNECFVVLLINSWELMLKAILSKKKISIYEPKKRHQPQRTLTLWQAIETSKNYFPQQISHRAVIANISSLVDYRDNVIHFYNEKGFETVIYGLAQTSIVNFRDIVKDIFEIDIAKEVNINLLPLSFSAPPDPIKFIGEASNSPQKPAITEFLKIISETTKTLEAENIDTGRFLTVFKVNLQSTKKIQSADIIAGVHADNPNGLILVTKKVDPNISHPNYRKDILEVLKQDEGKPILSTYTFEAIVWHYKVKADETYSWHNSKAHTYQYSNSLIEFIKNLTNHNIESCLKNYKEYQTKTRKKKTKKSKL
;
A
#
# COMPACT_ATOMS: atom_id res chain seq x y z
N MET A 1 -11.20 4.47 -48.89
CA MET A 1 -10.71 4.64 -47.51
C MET A 1 -9.93 3.41 -47.11
N ASN A 2 -8.71 3.53 -46.63
CA ASN A 2 -7.93 2.36 -46.19
C ASN A 2 -8.55 1.77 -44.92
N PRO A 3 -9.17 0.57 -44.96
CA PRO A 3 -9.88 0.02 -43.81
C PRO A 3 -8.94 -0.41 -42.66
N TYR A 4 -7.65 -0.45 -42.95
CA TYR A 4 -6.65 -0.91 -41.98
C TYR A 4 -5.97 0.25 -41.22
N GLY A 5 -6.05 1.48 -41.77
CA GLY A 5 -5.25 2.59 -41.27
C GLY A 5 -3.76 2.39 -41.49
N SER A 6 -2.94 3.22 -40.86
CA SER A 6 -1.48 3.06 -40.81
C SER A 6 -1.06 2.47 -39.47
N TYR A 7 -0.58 1.22 -39.45
CA TYR A 7 -0.11 0.62 -38.20
C TYR A 7 1.05 1.39 -37.59
N LYS A 8 1.92 2.00 -38.41
CA LYS A 8 3.02 2.83 -37.91
C LYS A 8 2.54 4.07 -37.20
N ALA A 9 1.54 4.76 -37.76
CA ALA A 9 0.95 5.96 -37.11
C ALA A 9 0.21 5.60 -35.83
N LEU A 10 -0.56 4.51 -35.85
CA LEU A 10 -1.24 4.00 -34.65
C LEU A 10 -0.25 3.62 -33.54
N LEU A 11 0.84 2.94 -33.91
CA LEU A 11 1.88 2.55 -32.97
C LEU A 11 2.61 3.76 -32.38
N ASN A 12 3.01 4.71 -33.22
CA ASN A 12 3.67 5.94 -32.77
C ASN A 12 2.77 6.73 -31.80
N ASN A 13 1.49 6.87 -32.10
CA ASN A 13 0.54 7.52 -31.21
C ASN A 13 0.36 6.73 -29.91
N SER A 14 0.35 5.40 -29.98
CA SER A 14 0.26 4.52 -28.83
C SER A 14 1.47 4.68 -27.90
N VAL A 15 2.69 4.65 -28.47
CA VAL A 15 3.94 4.87 -27.72
C VAL A 15 3.99 6.28 -27.12
N SER A 16 3.60 7.30 -27.88
CA SER A 16 3.52 8.66 -27.35
C SER A 16 2.54 8.77 -26.19
N ALA A 17 1.40 8.09 -26.25
CA ALA A 17 0.40 8.10 -25.19
C ALA A 17 0.90 7.42 -23.90
N ILE A 18 1.59 6.27 -24.00
CA ILE A 18 2.13 5.60 -22.80
C ILE A 18 3.30 6.37 -22.20
N LEU A 19 4.15 6.98 -23.01
CA LEU A 19 5.23 7.84 -22.52
C LEU A 19 4.67 9.06 -21.77
N ALA A 20 3.66 9.72 -22.34
CA ALA A 20 2.98 10.82 -21.68
C ALA A 20 2.30 10.37 -20.36
N ALA A 21 1.72 9.17 -20.33
CA ALA A 21 1.18 8.59 -19.10
C ALA A 21 2.26 8.47 -18.03
N VAL A 22 3.40 7.84 -18.36
CA VAL A 22 4.52 7.65 -17.43
C VAL A 22 5.09 9.00 -16.94
N GLU A 23 5.23 9.98 -17.84
CA GLU A 23 5.69 11.31 -17.47
C GLU A 23 4.74 12.02 -16.50
N ILE A 24 3.42 11.95 -16.75
CA ILE A 24 2.40 12.52 -15.88
C ILE A 24 2.44 11.85 -14.51
N TYR A 25 2.54 10.52 -14.48
CA TYR A 25 2.62 9.78 -13.23
C TYR A 25 3.82 10.22 -12.36
N ASN A 26 4.96 10.46 -12.98
CA ASN A 26 6.20 10.81 -12.29
C ASN A 26 6.32 12.31 -11.93
N LYS A 27 5.40 13.16 -12.35
CA LYS A 27 5.43 14.59 -12.00
C LYS A 27 4.99 14.82 -10.55
N PRO A 28 5.75 15.57 -9.72
CA PRO A 28 5.52 15.65 -8.28
C PRO A 28 4.28 16.50 -7.87
N ARG A 29 3.75 17.33 -8.76
CA ARG A 29 2.69 18.31 -8.44
C ARG A 29 1.52 18.30 -9.43
N ILE A 30 0.93 17.13 -9.63
CA ILE A 30 -0.34 17.03 -10.40
C ILE A 30 -1.39 16.43 -9.48
N SER A 31 -2.40 17.19 -9.10
CA SER A 31 -3.46 16.74 -8.20
C SER A 31 -4.39 15.69 -8.84
N TYR A 32 -4.52 15.70 -10.17
CA TYR A 32 -5.32 14.73 -10.95
C TYR A 32 -4.43 13.72 -11.70
N ARG A 33 -3.33 13.33 -11.06
CA ARG A 33 -2.26 12.53 -11.68
C ARG A 33 -2.68 11.12 -12.05
N ASN A 34 -3.29 10.40 -11.12
CA ASN A 34 -3.65 8.99 -11.30
C ASN A 34 -4.72 8.84 -12.39
N GLU A 35 -5.66 9.75 -12.43
CA GLU A 35 -6.75 9.77 -13.39
C GLU A 35 -6.24 10.05 -14.81
N CYS A 36 -5.45 11.11 -14.98
CA CYS A 36 -4.81 11.40 -16.26
C CYS A 36 -3.93 10.26 -16.75
N PHE A 37 -3.15 9.67 -15.83
CA PHE A 37 -2.31 8.53 -16.12
C PHE A 37 -3.11 7.35 -16.65
N VAL A 38 -4.17 6.93 -15.94
CA VAL A 38 -4.96 5.76 -16.33
C VAL A 38 -5.69 5.99 -17.65
N VAL A 39 -6.23 7.18 -17.88
CA VAL A 39 -6.88 7.51 -19.18
C VAL A 39 -5.90 7.37 -20.33
N LEU A 40 -4.69 7.93 -20.20
CA LEU A 40 -3.66 7.83 -21.24
C LEU A 40 -3.15 6.40 -21.42
N LEU A 41 -2.98 5.66 -20.32
CA LEU A 41 -2.57 4.26 -20.35
C LEU A 41 -3.59 3.40 -21.11
N ILE A 42 -4.89 3.55 -20.83
CA ILE A 42 -5.95 2.82 -21.52
C ILE A 42 -6.01 3.21 -23.01
N ASN A 43 -5.88 4.51 -23.31
CA ASN A 43 -5.82 4.96 -24.69
C ASN A 43 -4.61 4.39 -25.45
N SER A 44 -3.44 4.28 -24.79
CA SER A 44 -2.27 3.68 -25.40
C SER A 44 -2.51 2.21 -25.77
N TRP A 45 -3.17 1.44 -24.89
CA TRP A 45 -3.57 0.06 -25.16
C TRP A 45 -4.51 -0.06 -26.35
N GLU A 46 -5.56 0.79 -26.41
CA GLU A 46 -6.49 0.78 -27.53
C GLU A 46 -5.80 1.02 -28.87
N LEU A 47 -4.89 2.01 -28.93
CA LEU A 47 -4.11 2.33 -30.11
C LEU A 47 -3.15 1.22 -30.50
N MET A 48 -2.47 0.58 -29.54
CA MET A 48 -1.55 -0.54 -29.78
C MET A 48 -2.30 -1.75 -30.35
N LEU A 49 -3.44 -2.12 -29.78
CA LEU A 49 -4.25 -3.24 -30.27
C LEU A 49 -4.72 -2.97 -31.70
N LYS A 50 -5.15 -1.76 -32.01
CA LYS A 50 -5.49 -1.34 -33.39
C LYS A 50 -4.27 -1.37 -34.30
N ALA A 51 -3.08 -1.03 -33.82
CA ALA A 51 -1.84 -1.16 -34.58
C ALA A 51 -1.51 -2.63 -34.92
N ILE A 52 -1.75 -3.55 -33.98
CA ILE A 52 -1.62 -5.00 -34.22
C ILE A 52 -2.57 -5.45 -35.33
N LEU A 53 -3.85 -5.12 -35.22
CA LEU A 53 -4.86 -5.47 -36.22
C LEU A 53 -4.52 -4.88 -37.61
N SER A 54 -4.12 -3.61 -37.65
CA SER A 54 -3.69 -2.93 -38.85
C SER A 54 -2.46 -3.63 -39.51
N LYS A 55 -1.45 -4.02 -38.71
CA LYS A 55 -0.28 -4.79 -39.19
C LYS A 55 -0.69 -6.14 -39.79
N LYS A 56 -1.70 -6.76 -39.20
CA LYS A 56 -2.27 -8.04 -39.68
C LYS A 56 -3.30 -7.88 -40.82
N LYS A 57 -3.50 -6.67 -41.34
CA LYS A 57 -4.48 -6.31 -42.36
C LYS A 57 -5.93 -6.67 -41.99
N ILE A 58 -6.27 -6.47 -40.71
CA ILE A 58 -7.62 -6.59 -40.16
C ILE A 58 -8.20 -5.22 -40.03
N SER A 59 -9.50 -5.06 -40.37
CA SER A 59 -10.17 -3.76 -40.24
C SER A 59 -10.20 -3.27 -38.81
N ILE A 60 -9.82 -2.03 -38.64
CA ILE A 60 -9.89 -1.33 -37.32
C ILE A 60 -11.18 -0.53 -37.18
N TYR A 61 -12.09 -0.67 -38.11
CA TYR A 61 -13.38 0.05 -38.12
C TYR A 61 -14.53 -0.92 -37.89
N GLU A 62 -15.54 -0.44 -37.20
CA GLU A 62 -16.83 -1.12 -37.12
C GLU A 62 -17.51 -1.23 -38.50
N PRO A 63 -18.42 -2.16 -38.69
CA PRO A 63 -19.27 -2.19 -39.87
C PRO A 63 -20.00 -0.85 -40.03
N LYS A 64 -19.91 -0.24 -41.24
CA LYS A 64 -20.50 1.07 -41.51
C LYS A 64 -22.02 1.00 -41.38
N LYS A 65 -22.57 1.79 -40.43
CA LYS A 65 -24.02 1.98 -40.31
C LYS A 65 -24.49 3.10 -41.20
N ARG A 66 -25.66 2.91 -41.84
CA ARG A 66 -26.26 3.91 -42.71
C ARG A 66 -26.51 5.19 -41.94
N HIS A 67 -26.14 6.33 -42.56
CA HIS A 67 -26.29 7.69 -41.98
C HIS A 67 -25.49 7.95 -40.67
N GLN A 68 -24.51 7.15 -40.36
CA GLN A 68 -23.62 7.39 -39.23
C GLN A 68 -22.16 7.56 -39.68
N PRO A 69 -21.36 8.37 -38.98
CA PRO A 69 -19.94 8.47 -39.25
C PRO A 69 -19.25 7.09 -38.97
N GLN A 70 -18.22 6.80 -39.75
CA GLN A 70 -17.42 5.59 -39.55
C GLN A 70 -16.74 5.64 -38.20
N ARG A 71 -16.94 4.62 -37.36
CA ARG A 71 -16.31 4.50 -36.05
C ARG A 71 -15.20 3.46 -36.09
N THR A 72 -14.16 3.68 -35.28
CA THR A 72 -13.15 2.67 -35.06
C THR A 72 -13.62 1.70 -33.97
N LEU A 73 -13.04 0.50 -33.93
CA LEU A 73 -13.29 -0.48 -32.88
C LEU A 73 -13.08 0.14 -31.48
N THR A 74 -13.90 -0.21 -30.54
CA THR A 74 -13.69 0.10 -29.12
C THR A 74 -12.52 -0.72 -28.57
N LEU A 75 -12.02 -0.37 -27.39
CA LEU A 75 -10.98 -1.14 -26.69
C LEU A 75 -11.37 -2.63 -26.61
N TRP A 76 -12.58 -2.93 -26.15
CA TRP A 76 -13.04 -4.31 -25.95
C TRP A 76 -13.16 -5.10 -27.27
N GLN A 77 -13.65 -4.46 -28.33
CA GLN A 77 -13.68 -5.07 -29.67
C GLN A 77 -12.27 -5.32 -30.19
N ALA A 78 -11.33 -4.40 -29.96
CA ALA A 78 -9.94 -4.54 -30.37
C ALA A 78 -9.25 -5.69 -29.60
N ILE A 79 -9.51 -5.82 -28.30
CA ILE A 79 -9.02 -6.91 -27.45
C ILE A 79 -9.48 -8.26 -28.00
N GLU A 80 -10.78 -8.43 -28.21
CA GLU A 80 -11.33 -9.72 -28.68
C GLU A 80 -10.82 -10.07 -30.08
N THR A 81 -10.76 -9.09 -31.00
CA THR A 81 -10.29 -9.31 -32.36
C THR A 81 -8.78 -9.61 -32.41
N SER A 82 -7.98 -9.07 -31.47
CA SER A 82 -6.52 -9.28 -31.43
C SER A 82 -6.07 -10.52 -30.69
N LYS A 83 -6.96 -11.27 -30.05
CA LYS A 83 -6.69 -12.40 -29.17
C LYS A 83 -5.68 -13.42 -29.76
N ASN A 84 -5.85 -13.77 -31.00
CA ASN A 84 -5.02 -14.77 -31.68
C ASN A 84 -3.65 -14.24 -32.17
N TYR A 85 -3.37 -12.96 -31.93
CA TYR A 85 -2.13 -12.28 -32.36
C TYR A 85 -1.24 -11.89 -31.21
N PHE A 86 -1.61 -12.26 -29.97
CA PHE A 86 -0.75 -12.09 -28.82
C PHE A 86 0.45 -13.04 -28.87
N PRO A 87 1.62 -12.62 -28.32
CA PRO A 87 2.78 -13.49 -28.19
C PRO A 87 2.45 -14.71 -27.33
N GLN A 88 2.93 -15.89 -27.73
CA GLN A 88 2.60 -17.16 -27.04
C GLN A 88 3.05 -17.20 -25.57
N GLN A 89 4.15 -16.49 -25.25
CA GLN A 89 4.69 -16.41 -23.89
C GLN A 89 3.93 -15.43 -22.99
N ILE A 90 2.99 -14.66 -23.52
CA ILE A 90 2.21 -13.67 -22.78
C ILE A 90 0.76 -14.14 -22.67
N SER A 91 0.31 -14.45 -21.47
CA SER A 91 -1.08 -14.85 -21.25
C SER A 91 -2.03 -13.70 -21.58
N HIS A 92 -2.74 -13.81 -22.70
CA HIS A 92 -3.78 -12.88 -23.11
C HIS A 92 -4.83 -12.67 -21.99
N ARG A 93 -5.22 -13.74 -21.30
CA ARG A 93 -6.22 -13.68 -20.24
C ARG A 93 -5.76 -12.83 -19.04
N ALA A 94 -4.51 -13.00 -18.61
CA ALA A 94 -3.96 -12.21 -17.50
C ALA A 94 -3.82 -10.73 -17.89
N VAL A 95 -3.40 -10.45 -19.14
CA VAL A 95 -3.30 -9.07 -19.64
C VAL A 95 -4.67 -8.40 -19.71
N ILE A 96 -5.70 -9.11 -20.18
CA ILE A 96 -7.06 -8.57 -20.21
C ILE A 96 -7.58 -8.30 -18.81
N ALA A 97 -7.36 -9.21 -17.85
CA ALA A 97 -7.75 -9.01 -16.47
C ALA A 97 -7.10 -7.74 -15.89
N ASN A 98 -5.82 -7.50 -16.19
CA ASN A 98 -5.11 -6.28 -15.82
C ASN A 98 -5.75 -5.02 -16.42
N ILE A 99 -6.00 -5.02 -17.74
CA ILE A 99 -6.64 -3.90 -18.44
C ILE A 99 -8.06 -3.68 -17.92
N SER A 100 -8.84 -4.74 -17.70
CA SER A 100 -10.20 -4.66 -17.16
C SER A 100 -10.22 -3.97 -15.80
N SER A 101 -9.33 -4.38 -14.88
CA SER A 101 -9.22 -3.77 -13.58
C SER A 101 -8.85 -2.27 -13.64
N LEU A 102 -8.01 -1.86 -14.59
CA LEU A 102 -7.68 -0.46 -14.81
C LEU A 102 -8.85 0.33 -15.42
N VAL A 103 -9.66 -0.28 -16.29
CA VAL A 103 -10.89 0.32 -16.84
C VAL A 103 -11.92 0.48 -15.73
N ASP A 104 -12.12 -0.56 -14.89
CA ASP A 104 -13.02 -0.50 -13.75
C ASP A 104 -12.61 0.59 -12.75
N TYR A 105 -11.31 0.74 -12.53
CA TYR A 105 -10.78 1.86 -11.75
C TYR A 105 -11.14 3.21 -12.36
N ARG A 106 -10.90 3.37 -13.68
CA ARG A 106 -11.25 4.61 -14.38
C ARG A 106 -12.74 4.94 -14.27
N ASP A 107 -13.60 3.95 -14.47
CA ASP A 107 -15.03 4.18 -14.60
C ASP A 107 -15.75 4.34 -13.26
N ASN A 108 -15.29 3.63 -12.22
CA ASN A 108 -16.00 3.54 -10.97
C ASN A 108 -15.28 4.23 -9.79
N VAL A 109 -13.97 4.20 -9.75
CA VAL A 109 -13.20 4.63 -8.57
C VAL A 109 -12.68 6.06 -8.69
N ILE A 110 -12.43 6.55 -9.89
CA ILE A 110 -11.98 7.94 -10.13
C ILE A 110 -12.93 8.98 -9.52
N HIS A 111 -14.22 8.67 -9.48
CA HIS A 111 -15.24 9.56 -8.92
C HIS A 111 -15.32 9.54 -7.39
N PHE A 112 -14.66 8.61 -6.73
CA PHE A 112 -14.73 8.39 -5.28
C PHE A 112 -13.36 8.59 -4.62
N TYR A 113 -12.85 9.81 -4.57
CA TYR A 113 -11.69 10.27 -3.80
C TYR A 113 -10.55 9.26 -3.55
N ASN A 114 -9.32 9.68 -3.83
CA ASN A 114 -8.09 8.93 -3.55
C ASN A 114 -7.90 8.70 -2.04
N GLU A 115 -8.28 7.55 -1.54
CA GLU A 115 -7.93 7.15 -0.18
C GLU A 115 -6.50 6.66 -0.11
N LYS A 116 -5.80 7.06 0.96
CA LYS A 116 -4.46 6.56 1.28
C LYS A 116 -4.51 5.03 1.34
N GLY A 117 -3.65 4.38 0.59
CA GLY A 117 -3.57 2.93 0.55
C GLY A 117 -3.96 2.31 -0.79
N PHE A 118 -4.89 2.91 -1.48
CA PHE A 118 -5.34 2.45 -2.77
C PHE A 118 -4.31 2.66 -3.88
N GLU A 119 -3.48 3.70 -3.73
CA GLU A 119 -2.41 4.04 -4.69
C GLU A 119 -1.46 2.89 -4.98
N THR A 120 -1.17 2.02 -3.99
CA THR A 120 -0.25 0.89 -4.20
C THR A 120 -0.84 -0.20 -5.08
N VAL A 121 -2.14 -0.48 -4.96
CA VAL A 121 -2.81 -1.46 -5.83
C VAL A 121 -2.83 -0.95 -7.26
N ILE A 122 -3.19 0.33 -7.44
CA ILE A 122 -3.18 0.97 -8.75
C ILE A 122 -1.78 1.01 -9.33
N TYR A 123 -0.77 1.32 -8.51
CA TYR A 123 0.62 1.26 -8.94
C TYR A 123 1.01 -0.16 -9.42
N GLY A 124 0.63 -1.21 -8.69
CA GLY A 124 0.91 -2.60 -9.08
C GLY A 124 0.26 -2.99 -10.41
N LEU A 125 -1.02 -2.63 -10.60
CA LEU A 125 -1.74 -2.84 -11.86
C LEU A 125 -1.12 -2.05 -13.01
N ALA A 126 -0.82 -0.78 -12.79
CA ALA A 126 -0.24 0.11 -13.77
C ALA A 126 1.16 -0.32 -14.20
N GLN A 127 2.01 -0.67 -13.24
CA GLN A 127 3.36 -1.18 -13.51
C GLN A 127 3.32 -2.45 -14.35
N THR A 128 2.44 -3.39 -14.00
CA THR A 128 2.21 -4.62 -14.79
C THR A 128 1.74 -4.30 -16.20
N SER A 129 0.81 -3.34 -16.33
CA SER A 129 0.28 -2.90 -17.63
C SER A 129 1.37 -2.34 -18.53
N ILE A 130 2.26 -1.49 -18.00
CA ILE A 130 3.40 -0.91 -18.73
C ILE A 130 4.37 -2.01 -19.19
N VAL A 131 4.69 -2.97 -18.30
CA VAL A 131 5.56 -4.10 -18.63
C VAL A 131 4.96 -4.96 -19.73
N ASN A 132 3.68 -5.31 -19.62
CA ASN A 132 2.96 -6.07 -20.64
C ASN A 132 2.95 -5.34 -21.98
N PHE A 133 2.66 -4.04 -21.98
CA PHE A 133 2.68 -3.19 -23.16
C PHE A 133 4.05 -3.22 -23.84
N ARG A 134 5.12 -2.97 -23.07
CA ARG A 134 6.51 -3.02 -23.56
C ARG A 134 6.83 -4.35 -24.23
N ASP A 135 6.53 -5.44 -23.54
CA ASP A 135 6.87 -6.79 -24.00
C ASP A 135 6.12 -7.14 -25.30
N ILE A 136 4.84 -6.76 -25.41
CA ILE A 136 4.03 -6.99 -26.62
C ILE A 136 4.53 -6.13 -27.77
N VAL A 137 4.85 -4.85 -27.54
CA VAL A 137 5.41 -3.98 -28.57
C VAL A 137 6.75 -4.50 -29.06
N LYS A 138 7.61 -4.95 -28.14
CA LYS A 138 8.91 -5.52 -28.49
C LYS A 138 8.78 -6.79 -29.34
N ASP A 139 7.89 -7.70 -28.95
CA ASP A 139 7.69 -8.96 -29.65
C ASP A 139 7.07 -8.78 -31.06
N ILE A 140 6.00 -7.97 -31.14
CA ILE A 140 5.21 -7.85 -32.38
C ILE A 140 5.83 -6.84 -33.36
N PHE A 141 6.38 -5.73 -32.84
CA PHE A 141 6.86 -4.63 -33.67
C PHE A 141 8.39 -4.51 -33.70
N GLU A 142 9.10 -5.29 -32.88
CA GLU A 142 10.58 -5.27 -32.75
C GLU A 142 11.13 -3.93 -32.25
N ILE A 143 10.32 -3.16 -31.53
CA ILE A 143 10.67 -1.84 -30.95
C ILE A 143 10.83 -1.98 -29.44
N ASP A 144 11.98 -1.56 -28.93
CA ASP A 144 12.26 -1.54 -27.51
C ASP A 144 12.03 -0.11 -26.96
N ILE A 145 10.80 0.15 -26.51
CA ILE A 145 10.39 1.46 -25.97
C ILE A 145 11.15 1.83 -24.67
N ALA A 146 11.74 0.87 -23.98
CA ALA A 146 12.52 1.15 -22.78
C ALA A 146 13.79 1.96 -23.09
N LYS A 147 14.29 1.92 -24.33
CA LYS A 147 15.44 2.71 -24.76
C LYS A 147 15.12 4.19 -25.03
N GLU A 148 13.85 4.50 -25.25
CA GLU A 148 13.39 5.87 -25.46
C GLU A 148 13.14 6.61 -24.15
N VAL A 149 13.10 5.89 -23.05
CA VAL A 149 12.80 6.43 -21.72
C VAL A 149 14.08 6.41 -20.89
N ASN A 150 14.83 7.51 -20.89
CA ASN A 150 15.95 7.72 -19.96
C ASN A 150 15.41 8.07 -18.56
N ILE A 151 14.69 7.13 -17.92
CA ILE A 151 14.25 7.31 -16.54
C ILE A 151 15.32 6.79 -15.60
N ASN A 152 16.41 7.55 -15.43
CA ASN A 152 17.28 7.47 -14.26
C ASN A 152 16.64 8.28 -13.11
N LEU A 153 15.41 7.96 -12.74
CA LEU A 153 14.73 8.63 -11.65
C LEU A 153 15.02 7.93 -10.33
N LEU A 154 16.09 8.37 -9.69
CA LEU A 154 16.12 8.41 -8.24
C LEU A 154 15.32 9.67 -7.86
N PRO A 155 14.10 9.56 -7.32
CA PRO A 155 13.30 10.72 -6.99
C PRO A 155 13.99 11.49 -5.86
N LEU A 156 14.47 12.69 -6.15
CA LEU A 156 14.85 13.64 -5.11
C LEU A 156 13.55 14.13 -4.47
N SER A 157 13.36 13.81 -3.20
CA SER A 157 12.18 14.19 -2.42
C SER A 157 12.60 14.98 -1.18
N PHE A 158 11.77 15.93 -0.75
CA PHE A 158 11.94 16.66 0.52
C PHE A 158 11.62 15.80 1.75
N SER A 159 11.07 14.61 1.54
CA SER A 159 10.81 13.61 2.57
C SER A 159 11.37 12.26 2.14
N ALA A 160 11.71 11.41 3.08
CA ALA A 160 12.09 10.03 2.80
C ALA A 160 10.99 9.35 1.95
N PRO A 161 11.35 8.49 0.99
CA PRO A 161 10.36 7.74 0.23
C PRO A 161 9.47 6.97 1.20
N PRO A 162 8.16 6.87 0.92
CA PRO A 162 7.25 6.13 1.79
C PRO A 162 7.75 4.69 1.94
N ASP A 163 7.86 4.25 3.18
CA ASP A 163 8.21 2.87 3.51
C ASP A 163 7.04 1.95 3.08
N PRO A 164 7.25 1.05 2.12
CA PRO A 164 6.18 0.15 1.65
C PRO A 164 5.58 -0.69 2.76
N ILE A 165 6.36 -0.95 3.80
CA ILE A 165 5.98 -1.77 4.95
C ILE A 165 5.06 -1.02 5.90
N LYS A 166 5.38 0.23 6.22
CA LYS A 166 4.48 1.11 6.99
C LYS A 166 3.14 1.30 6.30
N PHE A 167 3.19 1.43 4.99
CA PHE A 167 2.01 1.61 4.17
C PHE A 167 1.04 0.40 4.24
N ILE A 168 1.56 -0.84 4.13
CA ILE A 168 0.75 -2.07 4.26
C ILE A 168 0.13 -2.17 5.66
N GLY A 169 0.86 -1.76 6.71
CA GLY A 169 0.38 -1.74 8.10
C GLY A 169 -0.72 -0.70 8.34
N GLU A 170 -0.60 0.49 7.76
CA GLU A 170 -1.58 1.56 7.90
C GLU A 170 -2.87 1.29 7.12
N ALA A 171 -2.79 0.69 5.93
CA ALA A 171 -3.95 0.32 5.13
C ALA A 171 -4.83 -0.75 5.81
N SER A 172 -4.25 -1.59 6.67
CA SER A 172 -4.98 -2.64 7.40
C SER A 172 -5.83 -2.09 8.56
N ASN A 173 -5.58 -0.87 9.02
CA ASN A 173 -6.19 -0.31 10.24
C ASN A 173 -7.20 0.83 9.98
N SER A 174 -7.40 1.23 8.72
CA SER A 174 -8.36 2.29 8.37
C SER A 174 -9.70 1.72 7.92
N PRO A 175 -10.84 2.29 8.35
CA PRO A 175 -12.14 1.91 7.81
C PRO A 175 -12.18 2.29 6.32
N GLN A 176 -12.20 1.28 5.46
CA GLN A 176 -12.21 1.47 4.01
C GLN A 176 -13.62 1.77 3.51
N LYS A 177 -13.73 2.63 2.50
CA LYS A 177 -15.02 2.86 1.83
C LYS A 177 -15.49 1.59 1.11
N PRO A 178 -16.82 1.36 1.05
CA PRO A 178 -17.37 0.16 0.41
C PRO A 178 -16.84 -0.12 -0.99
N ALA A 179 -16.71 0.91 -1.83
CA ALA A 179 -16.20 0.78 -3.20
C ALA A 179 -14.75 0.27 -3.28
N ILE A 180 -13.90 0.67 -2.33
CA ILE A 180 -12.51 0.21 -2.26
C ILE A 180 -12.46 -1.24 -1.81
N THR A 181 -13.26 -1.60 -0.80
CA THR A 181 -13.36 -2.98 -0.30
C THR A 181 -13.85 -3.92 -1.40
N GLU A 182 -14.85 -3.49 -2.18
CA GLU A 182 -15.36 -4.24 -3.32
C GLU A 182 -14.31 -4.41 -4.42
N PHE A 183 -13.61 -3.35 -4.78
CA PHE A 183 -12.53 -3.41 -5.77
C PHE A 183 -11.40 -4.35 -5.34
N LEU A 184 -10.94 -4.28 -4.08
CA LEU A 184 -9.91 -5.17 -3.55
C LEU A 184 -10.38 -6.63 -3.54
N LYS A 185 -11.66 -6.87 -3.29
CA LYS A 185 -12.28 -8.18 -3.37
C LYS A 185 -12.22 -8.72 -4.80
N ILE A 186 -12.57 -7.90 -5.81
CA ILE A 186 -12.50 -8.28 -7.24
C ILE A 186 -11.05 -8.63 -7.60
N ILE A 187 -10.06 -7.83 -7.22
CA ILE A 187 -8.64 -8.12 -7.46
C ILE A 187 -8.24 -9.47 -6.84
N SER A 188 -8.63 -9.73 -5.59
CA SER A 188 -8.34 -10.99 -4.90
C SER A 188 -9.00 -12.19 -5.57
N GLU A 189 -10.26 -12.08 -5.98
CA GLU A 189 -11.00 -13.13 -6.68
C GLU A 189 -10.40 -13.42 -8.07
N THR A 190 -10.05 -12.37 -8.81
CA THR A 190 -9.37 -12.50 -10.10
C THR A 190 -8.03 -13.20 -9.96
N THR A 191 -7.22 -12.84 -8.96
CA THR A 191 -5.94 -13.50 -8.68
C THR A 191 -6.16 -15.00 -8.44
N LYS A 192 -7.09 -15.37 -7.56
CA LYS A 192 -7.40 -16.78 -7.26
C LYS A 192 -7.89 -17.55 -8.49
N THR A 193 -8.69 -16.92 -9.34
CA THR A 193 -9.20 -17.53 -10.57
C THR A 193 -8.06 -17.82 -11.54
N LEU A 194 -7.14 -16.88 -11.73
CA LEU A 194 -5.97 -17.05 -12.59
C LEU A 194 -5.02 -18.14 -12.06
N GLU A 195 -4.81 -18.18 -10.73
CA GLU A 195 -4.01 -19.23 -10.08
C GLU A 195 -4.64 -20.61 -10.25
N ALA A 196 -5.95 -20.74 -10.08
CA ALA A 196 -6.67 -22.00 -10.27
C ALA A 196 -6.59 -22.52 -11.73
N GLU A 197 -6.43 -21.63 -12.69
CA GLU A 197 -6.23 -21.95 -14.10
C GLU A 197 -4.75 -22.14 -14.48
N ASN A 198 -3.82 -22.12 -13.52
CA ASN A 198 -2.37 -22.16 -13.73
C ASN A 198 -1.85 -21.05 -14.67
N ILE A 199 -2.47 -19.88 -14.63
CA ILE A 199 -2.05 -18.70 -15.39
C ILE A 199 -1.11 -17.85 -14.52
N ASP A 200 0.00 -17.38 -15.13
CA ASP A 200 0.96 -16.50 -14.45
C ASP A 200 0.29 -15.19 -14.03
N THR A 201 0.11 -15.03 -12.73
CA THR A 201 -0.48 -13.82 -12.14
C THR A 201 0.43 -12.60 -12.21
N GLY A 202 1.73 -12.76 -12.47
CA GLY A 202 2.66 -11.66 -12.70
C GLY A 202 2.31 -10.79 -13.91
N ARG A 203 1.49 -11.30 -14.81
CA ARG A 203 0.93 -10.53 -15.95
C ARG A 203 -0.38 -9.82 -15.62
N PHE A 204 -0.97 -10.10 -14.46
CA PHE A 204 -2.16 -9.43 -13.95
C PHE A 204 -1.80 -8.31 -12.95
N LEU A 205 -0.97 -8.62 -11.97
CA LEU A 205 -0.61 -7.69 -10.90
C LEU A 205 0.86 -7.87 -10.50
N THR A 206 1.62 -6.78 -10.51
CA THR A 206 2.97 -6.77 -9.93
C THR A 206 2.87 -6.82 -8.41
N VAL A 207 3.35 -7.92 -7.84
CA VAL A 207 3.45 -8.10 -6.40
C VAL A 207 4.88 -7.82 -5.96
N PHE A 208 5.05 -7.02 -4.93
CA PHE A 208 6.36 -6.84 -4.29
C PHE A 208 6.71 -8.10 -3.53
N LYS A 209 7.75 -8.81 -3.96
CA LYS A 209 8.29 -9.95 -3.20
C LYS A 209 9.17 -9.42 -2.09
N VAL A 210 8.72 -9.56 -0.85
CA VAL A 210 9.56 -9.31 0.32
C VAL A 210 10.35 -10.56 0.61
N ASN A 211 11.66 -10.51 0.44
CA ASN A 211 12.55 -11.59 0.85
C ASN A 211 12.77 -11.50 2.36
N LEU A 212 12.23 -12.46 3.10
CA LEU A 212 12.46 -12.56 4.54
C LEU A 212 13.82 -13.22 4.76
N GLN A 213 14.77 -12.47 5.33
CA GLN A 213 16.06 -12.98 5.70
C GLN A 213 16.07 -13.23 7.21
N SER A 214 16.42 -14.47 7.62
CA SER A 214 16.56 -14.79 9.04
C SER A 214 17.72 -13.99 9.64
N THR A 215 17.47 -13.26 10.71
CA THR A 215 18.49 -12.55 11.46
C THR A 215 18.53 -13.06 12.91
N LYS A 216 19.74 -13.18 13.46
CA LYS A 216 19.92 -13.53 14.89
C LYS A 216 19.62 -12.34 15.82
N LYS A 217 19.53 -11.12 15.27
CA LYS A 217 19.23 -9.90 16.03
C LYS A 217 17.87 -9.36 15.59
N ILE A 218 16.85 -9.59 16.39
CA ILE A 218 15.47 -9.10 16.13
C ILE A 218 15.42 -7.56 16.03
N GLN A 219 16.35 -6.86 16.69
CA GLN A 219 16.48 -5.40 16.60
C GLN A 219 16.81 -4.87 15.20
N SER A 220 17.38 -5.72 14.33
CA SER A 220 17.72 -5.38 12.94
C SER A 220 16.69 -5.91 11.93
N ALA A 221 15.55 -6.42 12.40
CA ALA A 221 14.48 -6.91 11.54
C ALA A 221 13.46 -5.79 11.28
N ASP A 222 13.22 -5.47 10.01
CA ASP A 222 12.21 -4.49 9.61
C ASP A 222 10.78 -5.04 9.79
N ILE A 223 10.61 -6.36 9.66
CA ILE A 223 9.35 -7.09 9.88
C ILE A 223 9.63 -8.41 10.59
N ILE A 224 8.76 -8.77 11.53
CA ILE A 224 8.70 -10.10 12.13
C ILE A 224 7.45 -10.80 11.58
N ALA A 225 7.63 -11.79 10.71
CA ALA A 225 6.55 -12.57 10.13
C ALA A 225 6.40 -13.91 10.84
N GLY A 226 5.18 -14.27 11.24
CA GLY A 226 4.83 -15.59 11.74
C GLY A 226 3.98 -16.34 10.72
N VAL A 227 4.27 -17.62 10.48
CA VAL A 227 3.45 -18.50 9.66
C VAL A 227 2.35 -19.09 10.54
N HIS A 228 1.09 -18.90 10.16
CA HIS A 228 -0.02 -19.57 10.83
C HIS A 228 -0.11 -21.01 10.32
N ALA A 229 -0.05 -21.98 11.22
CA ALA A 229 0.00 -23.42 10.89
C ALA A 229 -1.28 -23.92 10.19
N ASP A 230 -2.41 -23.21 10.36
CA ASP A 230 -3.72 -23.66 9.88
C ASP A 230 -4.12 -23.11 8.50
N ASN A 231 -3.29 -22.28 7.86
CA ASN A 231 -3.58 -21.77 6.52
C ASN A 231 -2.33 -21.61 5.67
N PRO A 232 -1.83 -22.67 5.03
CA PRO A 232 -0.59 -22.65 4.25
C PRO A 232 -0.63 -21.73 3.01
N ASN A 233 -1.82 -21.28 2.58
CA ASN A 233 -2.03 -20.34 1.45
C ASN A 233 -2.60 -19.00 1.90
N GLY A 234 -2.73 -18.76 3.21
CA GLY A 234 -3.24 -17.50 3.75
C GLY A 234 -2.20 -16.38 3.67
N LEU A 235 -2.65 -15.17 3.42
CA LEU A 235 -1.90 -13.95 3.67
C LEU A 235 -1.15 -14.08 5.00
N ILE A 236 0.15 -13.86 5.00
CA ILE A 236 0.98 -13.83 6.20
C ILE A 236 0.43 -12.72 7.08
N LEU A 237 -0.37 -13.09 8.08
CA LEU A 237 -0.73 -12.21 9.16
C LEU A 237 0.55 -11.98 9.97
N VAL A 238 1.14 -10.81 9.81
CA VAL A 238 2.24 -10.35 10.68
C VAL A 238 1.63 -10.09 12.05
N THR A 239 1.45 -11.14 12.83
CA THR A 239 1.24 -10.97 14.26
C THR A 239 2.60 -10.69 14.88
N LYS A 240 2.81 -9.42 15.22
CA LYS A 240 3.99 -8.97 15.94
C LYS A 240 3.98 -9.62 17.34
N LYS A 241 4.37 -10.88 17.47
CA LYS A 241 4.85 -11.42 18.74
C LYS A 241 6.25 -10.85 18.96
N VAL A 242 6.29 -9.60 19.31
CA VAL A 242 7.54 -8.98 19.76
C VAL A 242 7.85 -9.60 21.12
N ASP A 243 9.07 -10.14 21.29
CA ASP A 243 9.53 -10.51 22.62
C ASP A 243 9.44 -9.23 23.49
N PRO A 244 8.66 -9.28 24.57
CA PRO A 244 8.49 -8.12 25.44
C PRO A 244 9.80 -7.57 25.98
N ASN A 245 10.81 -8.42 26.15
CA ASN A 245 12.15 -8.03 26.60
C ASN A 245 12.90 -7.16 25.57
N ILE A 246 12.43 -7.15 24.31
CA ILE A 246 13.03 -6.36 23.23
C ILE A 246 12.21 -5.11 22.98
N SER A 247 10.88 -5.21 22.91
CA SER A 247 10.02 -4.07 22.67
C SER A 247 9.84 -3.18 23.91
N HIS A 248 9.82 -3.81 25.09
CA HIS A 248 9.62 -3.18 26.37
C HIS A 248 10.73 -3.60 27.36
N PRO A 249 11.99 -3.24 27.08
CA PRO A 249 13.14 -3.79 27.81
C PRO A 249 13.25 -3.25 29.25
N ASN A 250 12.48 -2.19 29.58
CA ASN A 250 12.68 -1.47 30.84
C ASN A 250 11.62 -1.83 31.88
N TYR A 251 12.05 -2.10 33.10
CA TYR A 251 11.18 -2.08 34.25
C TYR A 251 11.12 -0.67 34.84
N ARG A 252 10.16 -0.43 35.74
CA ARG A 252 10.02 0.87 36.43
C ARG A 252 11.36 1.35 37.03
N LYS A 253 12.14 0.45 37.59
CA LYS A 253 13.43 0.76 38.23
C LYS A 253 14.42 1.34 37.23
N ASP A 254 14.50 0.71 36.06
CA ASP A 254 15.42 1.09 35.00
C ASP A 254 15.08 2.48 34.43
N ILE A 255 13.79 2.74 34.24
CA ILE A 255 13.32 4.07 33.79
C ILE A 255 13.68 5.17 34.80
N LEU A 256 13.44 4.91 36.09
CA LEU A 256 13.79 5.86 37.14
C LEU A 256 15.29 6.13 37.23
N GLU A 257 16.12 5.13 36.94
CA GLU A 257 17.58 5.26 36.94
C GLU A 257 18.07 6.09 35.74
N VAL A 258 17.53 5.83 34.53
CA VAL A 258 17.83 6.60 33.34
C VAL A 258 17.40 8.07 33.47
N LEU A 259 16.24 8.33 34.07
CA LEU A 259 15.72 9.70 34.26
C LEU A 259 16.38 10.47 35.40
N LYS A 260 17.09 9.79 36.30
CA LYS A 260 17.91 10.49 37.34
C LYS A 260 19.16 11.16 36.77
N GLN A 261 19.65 10.70 35.62
CA GLN A 261 20.86 11.19 34.98
C GLN A 261 20.61 12.41 34.07
N ASP A 262 19.36 12.87 33.94
CA ASP A 262 18.99 13.98 33.05
C ASP A 262 19.15 15.33 33.84
N GLU A 263 20.24 16.05 33.54
CA GLU A 263 20.54 17.34 34.16
C GLU A 263 19.46 18.38 33.78
N GLY A 264 18.80 18.95 34.79
CA GLY A 264 17.83 20.04 34.63
C GLY A 264 16.36 19.67 34.85
N LYS A 265 16.02 18.43 35.17
CA LYS A 265 14.65 18.01 35.50
C LYS A 265 14.51 17.54 36.95
N PRO A 266 13.32 17.66 37.56
CA PRO A 266 13.10 17.17 38.91
C PRO A 266 13.27 15.65 38.95
N ILE A 267 13.99 15.15 39.95
CA ILE A 267 14.20 13.73 40.20
C ILE A 267 12.84 13.04 40.33
N LEU A 268 12.52 12.17 39.36
CA LEU A 268 11.27 11.43 39.34
C LEU A 268 11.26 10.39 40.48
N SER A 269 10.38 10.58 41.44
CA SER A 269 10.12 9.58 42.47
C SER A 269 9.23 8.45 41.91
N THR A 270 9.20 7.31 42.59
CA THR A 270 8.25 6.21 42.25
C THR A 270 6.80 6.70 42.22
N TYR A 271 6.45 7.64 43.14
CA TYR A 271 5.11 8.21 43.20
C TYR A 271 4.80 9.08 41.97
N THR A 272 5.77 9.89 41.56
CA THR A 272 5.63 10.75 40.36
C THR A 272 5.49 9.90 39.09
N PHE A 273 6.29 8.84 38.97
CA PHE A 273 6.17 7.92 37.87
C PHE A 273 4.78 7.25 37.79
N GLU A 274 4.26 6.78 38.92
CA GLU A 274 2.94 6.18 39.03
C GLU A 274 1.82 7.19 38.68
N ALA A 275 1.98 8.45 39.06
CA ALA A 275 1.05 9.52 38.72
C ALA A 275 1.01 9.78 37.21
N ILE A 276 2.18 9.80 36.54
CA ILE A 276 2.30 9.96 35.09
C ILE A 276 1.65 8.75 34.36
N VAL A 277 2.02 7.53 34.77
CA VAL A 277 1.50 6.29 34.20
C VAL A 277 -0.03 6.21 34.31
N TRP A 278 -0.58 6.64 35.43
CA TRP A 278 -2.02 6.68 35.64
C TRP A 278 -2.70 7.79 34.82
N HIS A 279 -2.13 8.99 34.83
CA HIS A 279 -2.73 10.17 34.17
C HIS A 279 -2.83 9.97 32.66
N TYR A 280 -1.77 9.50 32.02
CA TYR A 280 -1.70 9.26 30.58
C TYR A 280 -2.17 7.85 30.16
N LYS A 281 -2.72 7.07 31.11
CA LYS A 281 -3.20 5.71 30.87
C LYS A 281 -2.16 4.77 30.21
N VAL A 282 -0.89 4.99 30.51
CA VAL A 282 0.24 4.26 29.90
C VAL A 282 0.06 2.75 29.95
N LYS A 283 -0.55 2.18 30.99
CA LYS A 283 -0.80 0.73 31.11
C LYS A 283 -1.82 0.19 30.12
N ALA A 284 -2.59 1.04 29.47
CA ALA A 284 -3.58 0.67 28.46
C ALA A 284 -3.05 0.87 27.02
N ASP A 285 -1.86 1.44 26.87
CA ASP A 285 -1.24 1.72 25.58
C ASP A 285 -0.07 0.75 25.33
N GLU A 286 -0.24 -0.10 24.34
CA GLU A 286 0.76 -1.10 23.94
C GLU A 286 2.05 -0.49 23.35
N THR A 287 2.02 0.79 22.95
CA THR A 287 3.21 1.52 22.50
C THR A 287 4.18 1.77 23.68
N TYR A 288 3.64 1.97 24.87
CA TYR A 288 4.40 2.36 26.04
C TYR A 288 4.58 1.24 27.06
N SER A 289 3.63 0.29 27.16
CA SER A 289 3.69 -0.76 28.16
C SER A 289 3.22 -2.12 27.69
N TRP A 290 3.83 -3.14 28.23
CA TRP A 290 3.43 -4.53 28.06
C TRP A 290 3.20 -5.19 29.44
N HIS A 291 2.06 -5.90 29.56
CA HIS A 291 1.69 -6.58 30.80
C HIS A 291 2.08 -8.05 30.75
N ASN A 292 2.99 -8.47 31.63
CA ASN A 292 3.29 -9.88 31.83
C ASN A 292 2.24 -10.50 32.77
N SER A 293 1.28 -11.22 32.16
CA SER A 293 0.18 -11.85 32.93
C SER A 293 0.64 -12.94 33.89
N LYS A 294 1.76 -13.61 33.61
CA LYS A 294 2.34 -14.66 34.50
C LYS A 294 3.05 -14.08 35.71
N ALA A 295 3.80 -12.99 35.51
CA ALA A 295 4.56 -12.34 36.58
C ALA A 295 3.79 -11.18 37.24
N HIS A 296 2.60 -10.82 36.75
CA HIS A 296 1.81 -9.67 37.19
C HIS A 296 2.59 -8.35 37.20
N THR A 297 3.53 -8.17 36.23
CA THR A 297 4.41 -7.01 36.15
C THR A 297 4.23 -6.31 34.80
N TYR A 298 4.55 -5.01 34.78
CA TYR A 298 4.60 -4.22 33.56
C TYR A 298 6.05 -3.98 33.15
N GLN A 299 6.33 -4.15 31.86
CA GLN A 299 7.53 -3.71 31.18
C GLN A 299 7.20 -2.51 30.31
N TYR A 300 8.16 -1.66 30.03
CA TYR A 300 7.96 -0.39 29.36
C TYR A 300 8.94 -0.20 28.19
N SER A 301 8.48 0.44 27.14
CA SER A 301 9.27 0.72 25.94
C SER A 301 10.22 1.93 26.15
N ASN A 302 11.24 2.03 25.29
CA ASN A 302 12.10 3.21 25.24
C ASN A 302 11.32 4.48 24.84
N SER A 303 10.25 4.32 24.06
CA SER A 303 9.36 5.44 23.68
C SER A 303 8.70 6.08 24.90
N LEU A 304 8.44 5.34 25.98
CA LEU A 304 7.94 5.92 27.23
C LEU A 304 8.99 6.81 27.89
N ILE A 305 10.27 6.43 27.84
CA ILE A 305 11.36 7.25 28.40
C ILE A 305 11.44 8.58 27.67
N GLU A 306 11.39 8.56 26.35
CA GLU A 306 11.39 9.78 25.52
C GLU A 306 10.14 10.63 25.77
N PHE A 307 8.97 9.99 25.88
CA PHE A 307 7.73 10.68 26.22
C PHE A 307 7.85 11.42 27.57
N ILE A 308 8.36 10.75 28.62
CA ILE A 308 8.53 11.35 29.93
C ILE A 308 9.57 12.48 29.91
N LYS A 309 10.66 12.32 29.15
CA LYS A 309 11.67 13.36 28.92
C LYS A 309 11.11 14.64 28.30
N ASN A 310 10.09 14.52 27.46
CA ASN A 310 9.44 15.65 26.79
C ASN A 310 8.34 16.32 27.63
N LEU A 311 7.97 15.77 28.81
CA LEU A 311 6.99 16.39 29.67
C LEU A 311 7.58 17.65 30.36
N THR A 312 6.79 18.71 30.37
CA THR A 312 7.14 19.94 31.11
C THR A 312 6.90 19.77 32.61
N ASN A 313 7.55 20.59 33.46
CA ASN A 313 7.31 20.58 34.90
C ASN A 313 5.84 20.82 35.25
N HIS A 314 5.15 21.69 34.48
CA HIS A 314 3.72 21.94 34.64
C HIS A 314 2.86 20.69 34.36
N ASN A 315 3.23 19.88 33.36
CA ASN A 315 2.53 18.63 33.07
C ASN A 315 2.69 17.62 34.21
N ILE A 316 3.90 17.53 34.78
CA ILE A 316 4.19 16.64 35.91
C ILE A 316 3.41 17.05 37.17
N GLU A 317 3.34 18.34 37.48
CA GLU A 317 2.54 18.88 38.59
C GLU A 317 1.05 18.58 38.41
N SER A 318 0.52 18.75 37.22
CA SER A 318 -0.86 18.38 36.88
C SER A 318 -1.13 16.90 37.11
N CYS A 319 -0.21 16.00 36.69
CA CYS A 319 -0.32 14.57 36.94
C CYS A 319 -0.37 14.27 38.45
N LEU A 320 0.50 14.86 39.21
CA LEU A 320 0.56 14.67 40.66
C LEU A 320 -0.72 15.14 41.38
N LYS A 321 -1.25 16.31 41.01
CA LYS A 321 -2.50 16.84 41.56
C LYS A 321 -3.68 15.92 41.30
N ASN A 322 -3.87 15.52 40.02
CA ASN A 322 -4.97 14.68 39.62
C ASN A 322 -4.89 13.27 40.25
N TYR A 323 -3.69 12.72 40.38
CA TYR A 323 -3.46 11.40 40.97
C TYR A 323 -3.75 11.40 42.48
N LYS A 324 -3.36 12.48 43.20
CA LYS A 324 -3.66 12.67 44.61
C LYS A 324 -5.16 12.77 44.89
N GLU A 325 -5.90 13.48 44.04
CA GLU A 325 -7.37 13.56 44.13
C GLU A 325 -8.02 12.19 43.91
N TYR A 326 -7.55 11.44 42.90
CA TYR A 326 -8.02 10.11 42.64
C TYR A 326 -7.79 9.16 43.82
N GLN A 327 -6.60 9.15 44.41
CA GLN A 327 -6.29 8.30 45.55
C GLN A 327 -7.16 8.65 46.77
N THR A 328 -7.40 9.91 47.00
CA THR A 328 -8.24 10.40 48.12
C THR A 328 -9.69 9.92 47.96
N LYS A 329 -10.25 10.00 46.71
CA LYS A 329 -11.58 9.51 46.39
C LYS A 329 -11.69 7.98 46.55
N THR A 330 -10.65 7.27 46.15
CA THR A 330 -10.61 5.78 46.20
C THR A 330 -10.48 5.29 47.66
N ARG A 331 -9.70 5.96 48.50
CA ARG A 331 -9.60 5.64 49.92
C ARG A 331 -10.94 5.87 50.66
N LYS A 332 -11.66 6.96 50.35
CA LYS A 332 -12.99 7.23 50.92
C LYS A 332 -14.05 6.17 50.51
N LYS A 333 -13.94 5.65 49.29
CA LYS A 333 -14.85 4.54 48.84
C LYS A 333 -14.55 3.21 49.55
N LYS A 334 -13.26 2.89 49.81
CA LYS A 334 -12.88 1.66 50.52
C LYS A 334 -13.33 1.70 51.98
N THR A 335 -13.16 2.83 52.68
CA THR A 335 -13.60 3.00 54.07
C THR A 335 -15.14 2.97 54.21
N LYS A 336 -15.90 3.34 53.20
CA LYS A 336 -17.37 3.18 53.20
C LYS A 336 -17.79 1.72 52.98
N LYS A 337 -17.05 0.92 52.21
CA LYS A 337 -17.36 -0.50 51.96
C LYS A 337 -16.96 -1.44 53.12
N SER A 338 -16.06 -1.04 53.98
CA SER A 338 -15.65 -1.81 55.16
C SER A 338 -16.47 -1.47 56.44
N LYS A 339 -17.47 -0.57 56.33
CA LYS A 339 -18.39 -0.19 57.39
C LYS A 339 -19.82 -0.59 57.09
N LEU A 340 -20.07 -1.32 56.01
CA LEU A 340 -21.27 -2.05 55.66
C LEU A 340 -21.01 -3.57 55.74
#